data_383d4d085723590d8432df2e9273277e
#
_entry.id   383d4d085723590d8432df2e9273277e
#
_cell.length_a   1.000
_cell.length_b   1.000
_cell.length_c   1.000
_cell.angle_alpha   90.00
_cell.angle_beta   90.00
_cell.angle_gamma   90.00
#
_symmetry.space_group_name_H-M   'P 1'
#
loop_
_entity.id
_entity.type
_entity.pdbx_description
1 polymer ?
#
loop_
_entity_poly.entity_id
_entity_poly.type
_entity_poly.pdbx_seq_one_letter_code
_entity_poly.pdbx_strand_id
1 'polypeptide(L)'
;NSPIVNFQGILTNNKEVILFGNIKKLKSIKQKLNKKIIFFEKDEFFKVLSSLKGKTFCIDGKTCSVLNENLINSKFVVKKRIDPIYYLKAVKNKIEIKNMINAHIQDGVAVTKFLYWIKNSNIKNLDEIKVEKKLESFRKRSKNFLYPSFNTIAGSGPNGAIIHYRSNKKSNRKLNKDHLLLVDSGGQYKWGTTDVTRTISFNKPNKKIKELYTRVLKGHIAVATSKIDKIKNGNNLDKLARRSLNSINLDYRHGTGHGVGFFMNVHEGPQSI
;
A
#
# COMPACT_ATOMS: atom_id res chain seq x y z
N ASN A 1 -0.31 8.36 2.04
CA ASN A 1 -1.49 9.25 2.12
C ASN A 1 -2.69 8.58 1.47
N SER A 2 -3.48 7.86 2.28
CA SER A 2 -4.71 7.26 1.78
C SER A 2 -5.81 8.31 1.66
N PRO A 3 -6.64 8.27 0.60
CA PRO A 3 -7.75 9.21 0.42
C PRO A 3 -8.96 8.87 1.30
N ILE A 4 -8.72 8.25 2.44
CA ILE A 4 -9.77 7.74 3.33
C ILE A 4 -10.17 8.83 4.31
N VAL A 5 -11.46 9.03 4.44
CA VAL A 5 -12.01 9.87 5.51
C VAL A 5 -11.92 9.09 6.82
N ASN A 6 -11.44 9.75 7.87
CA ASN A 6 -11.32 9.12 9.18
C ASN A 6 -12.69 9.06 9.87
N PHE A 7 -13.41 7.95 9.68
CA PHE A 7 -14.67 7.64 10.33
C PHE A 7 -14.56 6.37 11.16
N GLN A 8 -15.28 6.34 12.27
CA GLN A 8 -15.60 5.12 12.99
C GLN A 8 -17.00 4.68 12.58
N GLY A 9 -17.28 3.38 12.53
CA GLY A 9 -18.58 2.87 12.12
C GLY A 9 -19.14 1.82 13.08
N ILE A 10 -20.45 1.83 13.23
CA ILE A 10 -21.22 0.77 13.88
C ILE A 10 -22.21 0.22 12.86
N LEU A 11 -22.22 -1.10 12.68
CA LEU A 11 -23.22 -1.80 11.90
C LEU A 11 -24.21 -2.49 12.86
N THR A 12 -25.49 -2.15 12.75
CA THR A 12 -26.55 -2.75 13.58
C THR A 12 -27.11 -4.01 12.92
N ASN A 13 -27.80 -4.84 13.73
CA ASN A 13 -28.53 -6.02 13.21
C ASN A 13 -29.63 -5.67 12.20
N ASN A 14 -30.16 -4.43 12.26
CA ASN A 14 -31.14 -3.92 11.32
C ASN A 14 -30.50 -3.44 9.99
N LYS A 15 -29.20 -3.72 9.78
CA LYS A 15 -28.43 -3.29 8.60
C LYS A 15 -28.33 -1.77 8.46
N GLU A 16 -28.42 -1.04 9.56
CA GLU A 16 -28.13 0.39 9.61
C GLU A 16 -26.63 0.58 9.82
N VAL A 17 -26.07 1.53 9.11
CA VAL A 17 -24.67 1.93 9.25
C VAL A 17 -24.61 3.29 9.93
N ILE A 18 -24.02 3.33 11.12
CA ILE A 18 -23.83 4.57 11.88
C ILE A 18 -22.36 4.95 11.74
N LEU A 19 -22.09 6.15 11.22
CA LEU A 19 -20.73 6.65 11.00
C LEU A 19 -20.46 7.89 11.85
N PHE A 20 -19.33 7.89 12.54
CA PHE A 20 -18.87 8.99 13.41
C PHE A 20 -17.64 9.64 12.80
N GLY A 21 -17.68 10.95 12.59
CA GLY A 21 -16.57 11.69 12.01
C GLY A 21 -16.94 13.12 11.65
N ASN A 22 -16.08 13.81 10.94
CA ASN A 22 -16.34 15.21 10.54
C ASN A 22 -17.39 15.27 9.43
N ILE A 23 -18.64 15.57 9.79
CA ILE A 23 -19.79 15.61 8.88
C ILE A 23 -19.64 16.72 7.81
N LYS A 24 -18.91 17.80 8.10
CA LYS A 24 -18.69 18.91 7.14
C LYS A 24 -18.01 18.40 5.86
N LYS A 25 -17.15 17.38 5.96
CA LYS A 25 -16.49 16.76 4.80
C LYS A 25 -17.43 15.96 3.89
N LEU A 26 -18.63 15.64 4.36
CA LEU A 26 -19.61 14.83 3.62
C LEU A 26 -20.65 15.66 2.86
N LYS A 27 -20.69 16.98 3.04
CA LYS A 27 -21.75 17.83 2.45
C LYS A 27 -21.98 17.59 0.96
N SER A 28 -20.91 17.41 0.17
CA SER A 28 -20.99 17.22 -1.29
C SER A 28 -21.44 15.83 -1.74
N ILE A 29 -21.35 14.82 -0.87
CA ILE A 29 -21.64 13.42 -1.22
C ILE A 29 -22.82 12.84 -0.45
N LYS A 30 -23.28 13.49 0.64
CA LYS A 30 -24.35 12.98 1.51
C LYS A 30 -25.61 12.57 0.75
N GLN A 31 -26.01 13.36 -0.25
CA GLN A 31 -27.20 13.07 -1.07
C GLN A 31 -27.03 11.83 -1.97
N LYS A 32 -25.78 11.42 -2.25
CA LYS A 32 -25.47 10.25 -3.09
C LYS A 32 -25.35 8.96 -2.29
N LEU A 33 -25.36 9.06 -0.95
CA LEU A 33 -25.18 7.92 -0.07
C LEU A 33 -26.52 7.26 0.24
N ASN A 34 -26.46 5.97 0.59
CA ASN A 34 -27.64 5.21 0.98
C ASN A 34 -28.31 5.84 2.20
N LYS A 35 -29.63 6.01 2.19
CA LYS A 35 -30.44 6.57 3.28
C LYS A 35 -30.33 5.80 4.61
N LYS A 36 -29.87 4.53 4.58
CA LYS A 36 -29.60 3.72 5.77
C LYS A 36 -28.30 4.09 6.48
N ILE A 37 -27.51 5.01 5.94
CA ILE A 37 -26.28 5.50 6.58
C ILE A 37 -26.61 6.73 7.40
N ILE A 38 -26.41 6.64 8.70
CA ILE A 38 -26.65 7.72 9.66
C ILE A 38 -25.29 8.31 10.06
N PHE A 39 -25.18 9.61 10.11
CA PHE A 39 -23.93 10.30 10.40
C PHE A 39 -24.05 11.12 11.68
N PHE A 40 -23.02 10.99 12.54
CA PHE A 40 -22.85 11.76 13.77
C PHE A 40 -21.45 12.40 13.82
N GLU A 41 -21.31 13.51 14.54
CA GLU A 41 -19.99 14.02 14.87
C GLU A 41 -19.26 13.04 15.82
N LYS A 42 -17.93 13.11 15.84
CA LYS A 42 -17.12 12.12 16.56
C LYS A 42 -17.37 12.10 18.07
N ASP A 43 -17.66 13.24 18.65
CA ASP A 43 -17.94 13.42 20.08
C ASP A 43 -19.32 12.88 20.51
N GLU A 44 -20.23 12.65 19.55
CA GLU A 44 -21.52 12.01 19.83
C GLU A 44 -21.45 10.48 20.02
N PHE A 45 -20.27 9.87 19.84
CA PHE A 45 -20.11 8.41 19.91
C PHE A 45 -20.68 7.80 21.18
N PHE A 46 -20.33 8.35 22.34
CA PHE A 46 -20.82 7.85 23.63
C PHE A 46 -22.33 7.96 23.78
N LYS A 47 -22.91 9.09 23.41
CA LYS A 47 -24.36 9.34 23.46
C LYS A 47 -25.12 8.33 22.58
N VAL A 48 -24.66 8.12 21.37
CA VAL A 48 -25.28 7.15 20.45
C VAL A 48 -25.10 5.72 20.96
N LEU A 49 -23.89 5.35 21.41
CA LEU A 49 -23.64 4.03 21.99
C LEU A 49 -24.58 3.75 23.16
N SER A 50 -24.81 4.75 24.03
CA SER A 50 -25.72 4.63 25.17
C SER A 50 -27.18 4.44 24.77
N SER A 51 -27.61 4.92 23.61
CA SER A 51 -28.98 4.74 23.10
C SER A 51 -29.22 3.40 22.38
N LEU A 52 -28.15 2.71 21.95
CA LEU A 52 -28.29 1.44 21.25
C LEU A 52 -28.90 0.36 22.15
N LYS A 53 -29.79 -0.47 21.58
CA LYS A 53 -30.39 -1.62 22.25
C LYS A 53 -29.65 -2.90 21.86
N GLY A 54 -29.63 -3.88 22.76
CA GLY A 54 -29.02 -5.18 22.52
C GLY A 54 -28.21 -5.68 23.71
N LYS A 55 -27.76 -6.94 23.63
CA LYS A 55 -26.95 -7.57 24.71
C LYS A 55 -25.48 -7.69 24.33
N THR A 56 -25.18 -7.81 23.04
CA THR A 56 -23.84 -8.18 22.55
C THR A 56 -23.34 -7.14 21.53
N PHE A 57 -22.06 -6.80 21.63
CA PHE A 57 -21.36 -5.95 20.67
C PHE A 57 -20.10 -6.66 20.15
N CYS A 58 -19.91 -6.68 18.83
CA CYS A 58 -18.72 -7.26 18.21
C CYS A 58 -17.71 -6.18 17.91
N ILE A 59 -16.45 -6.40 18.28
CA ILE A 59 -15.33 -5.52 17.95
C ILE A 59 -14.16 -6.33 17.37
N ASP A 60 -13.33 -5.69 16.57
CA ASP A 60 -12.00 -6.22 16.25
C ASP A 60 -11.00 -5.68 17.28
N GLY A 61 -10.47 -6.57 18.11
CA GLY A 61 -9.53 -6.21 19.18
C GLY A 61 -8.19 -5.66 18.68
N LYS A 62 -7.88 -5.78 17.38
CA LYS A 62 -6.65 -5.20 16.79
C LYS A 62 -6.83 -3.76 16.36
N THR A 63 -8.06 -3.33 16.07
CA THR A 63 -8.35 -2.00 15.51
C THR A 63 -9.22 -1.14 16.43
N CYS A 64 -9.95 -1.74 17.39
CA CYS A 64 -10.71 -1.01 18.39
C CYS A 64 -9.76 -0.39 19.42
N SER A 65 -9.93 0.91 19.69
CA SER A 65 -9.17 1.57 20.77
C SER A 65 -9.60 1.06 22.14
N VAL A 66 -8.67 1.05 23.11
CA VAL A 66 -8.95 0.66 24.51
C VAL A 66 -10.08 1.51 25.10
N LEU A 67 -10.11 2.81 24.80
CA LEU A 67 -11.19 3.69 25.25
C LEU A 67 -12.55 3.22 24.74
N ASN A 68 -12.68 2.95 23.44
CA ASN A 68 -13.93 2.48 22.87
C ASN A 68 -14.33 1.10 23.39
N GLU A 69 -13.36 0.19 23.54
CA GLU A 69 -13.62 -1.14 24.14
C GLU A 69 -14.18 -1.01 25.56
N ASN A 70 -13.60 -0.16 26.40
CA ASN A 70 -14.08 0.07 27.76
C ASN A 70 -15.50 0.67 27.77
N LEU A 71 -15.76 1.65 26.93
CA LEU A 71 -17.09 2.24 26.78
C LEU A 71 -18.14 1.23 26.32
N ILE A 72 -17.78 0.35 25.40
CA ILE A 72 -18.68 -0.71 24.91
C ILE A 72 -18.91 -1.76 26.02
N ASN A 73 -17.84 -2.17 26.72
CA ASN A 73 -17.94 -3.13 27.82
C ASN A 73 -18.81 -2.64 29.00
N SER A 74 -18.93 -1.34 29.21
CA SER A 74 -19.78 -0.82 30.28
C SER A 74 -21.26 -1.07 30.04
N LYS A 75 -21.66 -1.42 28.81
CA LYS A 75 -23.07 -1.62 28.44
C LYS A 75 -23.37 -2.96 27.78
N PHE A 76 -22.42 -3.56 27.06
CA PHE A 76 -22.63 -4.73 26.23
C PHE A 76 -21.68 -5.87 26.61
N VAL A 77 -22.06 -7.09 26.35
CA VAL A 77 -21.15 -8.23 26.31
C VAL A 77 -20.33 -8.15 25.03
N VAL A 78 -19.03 -7.86 25.18
CA VAL A 78 -18.13 -7.70 24.03
C VAL A 78 -17.70 -9.06 23.50
N LYS A 79 -17.85 -9.26 22.18
CA LYS A 79 -17.29 -10.39 21.44
C LYS A 79 -16.19 -9.91 20.51
N LYS A 80 -14.96 -10.43 20.69
CA LYS A 80 -13.82 -10.11 19.82
C LYS A 80 -13.88 -10.98 18.56
N ARG A 81 -13.93 -10.35 17.39
CA ARG A 81 -13.92 -10.98 16.06
C ARG A 81 -13.13 -10.11 15.11
N ILE A 82 -12.55 -10.70 14.08
CA ILE A 82 -11.93 -9.94 12.99
C ILE A 82 -13.02 -9.15 12.26
N ASP A 83 -12.74 -7.89 11.94
CA ASP A 83 -13.64 -7.04 11.16
C ASP A 83 -13.91 -7.70 9.78
N PRO A 84 -15.17 -8.02 9.44
CA PRO A 84 -15.49 -8.65 8.17
C PRO A 84 -15.13 -7.78 6.95
N ILE A 85 -15.12 -6.45 7.10
CA ILE A 85 -14.72 -5.51 6.04
C ILE A 85 -13.26 -5.76 5.64
N TYR A 86 -12.42 -6.19 6.56
CA TYR A 86 -11.01 -6.50 6.30
C TYR A 86 -10.84 -7.56 5.21
N TYR A 87 -11.64 -8.62 5.25
CA TYR A 87 -11.62 -9.65 4.22
C TYR A 87 -12.41 -9.24 2.97
N LEU A 88 -13.55 -8.58 3.13
CA LEU A 88 -14.40 -8.18 2.01
C LEU A 88 -13.69 -7.25 1.04
N LYS A 89 -12.92 -6.27 1.55
CA LYS A 89 -12.14 -5.36 0.69
C LYS A 89 -10.91 -6.01 0.07
N ALA A 90 -10.35 -7.06 0.68
CA ALA A 90 -9.18 -7.77 0.17
C ALA A 90 -9.49 -8.54 -1.12
N VAL A 91 -10.71 -9.04 -1.26
CA VAL A 91 -11.18 -9.74 -2.47
C VAL A 91 -11.83 -8.72 -3.40
N LYS A 92 -11.09 -8.28 -4.42
CA LYS A 92 -11.52 -7.27 -5.38
C LYS A 92 -12.59 -7.84 -6.32
N ASN A 93 -13.65 -7.07 -6.54
CA ASN A 93 -14.66 -7.40 -7.54
C ASN A 93 -14.15 -7.13 -8.97
N LYS A 94 -14.93 -7.53 -9.99
CA LYS A 94 -14.55 -7.40 -11.42
C LYS A 94 -14.26 -5.93 -11.83
N ILE A 95 -15.00 -4.97 -11.27
CA ILE A 95 -14.82 -3.53 -11.58
C ILE A 95 -13.52 -3.03 -10.95
N GLU A 96 -13.25 -3.38 -9.69
CA GLU A 96 -12.02 -3.02 -8.99
C GLU A 96 -10.80 -3.62 -9.70
N ILE A 97 -10.84 -4.90 -10.09
CA ILE A 97 -9.76 -5.55 -10.85
C ILE A 97 -9.49 -4.81 -12.16
N LYS A 98 -10.52 -4.56 -12.97
CA LYS A 98 -10.39 -3.83 -14.24
C LYS A 98 -9.75 -2.46 -14.03
N ASN A 99 -10.15 -1.75 -13.01
CA ASN A 99 -9.65 -0.41 -12.70
C ASN A 99 -8.22 -0.45 -12.13
N MET A 100 -7.87 -1.43 -11.33
CA MET A 100 -6.48 -1.65 -10.89
C MET A 100 -5.56 -1.93 -12.07
N ILE A 101 -5.98 -2.76 -13.04
CA ILE A 101 -5.23 -3.00 -14.27
C ILE A 101 -5.02 -1.70 -15.05
N ASN A 102 -6.07 -0.89 -15.23
CA ASN A 102 -5.98 0.40 -15.92
C ASN A 102 -5.03 1.38 -15.20
N ALA A 103 -5.07 1.43 -13.87
CA ALA A 103 -4.16 2.26 -13.08
C ALA A 103 -2.70 1.84 -13.30
N HIS A 104 -2.43 0.52 -13.30
CA HIS A 104 -1.07 -0.01 -13.55
C HIS A 104 -0.59 0.22 -14.98
N ILE A 105 -1.47 0.18 -15.99
CA ILE A 105 -1.13 0.53 -17.37
C ILE A 105 -0.70 2.01 -17.45
N GLN A 106 -1.46 2.92 -16.86
CA GLN A 106 -1.13 4.35 -16.85
C GLN A 106 0.15 4.65 -16.08
N ASP A 107 0.32 4.02 -14.94
CA ASP A 107 1.54 4.14 -14.15
C ASP A 107 2.75 3.55 -14.88
N GLY A 108 2.56 2.42 -15.54
CA GLY A 108 3.58 1.77 -16.37
C GLY A 108 4.10 2.67 -17.49
N VAL A 109 3.24 3.48 -18.11
CA VAL A 109 3.67 4.51 -19.08
C VAL A 109 4.58 5.55 -18.44
N ALA A 110 4.23 6.03 -17.24
CA ALA A 110 5.04 7.01 -16.52
C ALA A 110 6.41 6.43 -16.10
N VAL A 111 6.41 5.20 -15.58
CA VAL A 111 7.62 4.48 -15.18
C VAL A 111 8.51 4.18 -16.39
N THR A 112 7.94 3.77 -17.54
CA THR A 112 8.70 3.52 -18.77
C THR A 112 9.36 4.79 -19.29
N LYS A 113 8.64 5.93 -19.32
CA LYS A 113 9.21 7.23 -19.68
C LYS A 113 10.32 7.64 -18.72
N PHE A 114 10.16 7.37 -17.45
CA PHE A 114 11.19 7.62 -16.44
C PHE A 114 12.42 6.74 -16.68
N LEU A 115 12.27 5.45 -16.95
CA LEU A 115 13.38 4.53 -17.23
C LEU A 115 14.15 4.95 -18.50
N TYR A 116 13.46 5.39 -19.52
CA TYR A 116 14.09 5.95 -20.71
C TYR A 116 14.87 7.23 -20.38
N TRP A 117 14.25 8.15 -19.66
CA TRP A 117 14.89 9.41 -19.27
C TRP A 117 16.14 9.18 -18.43
N ILE A 118 16.08 8.36 -17.37
CA ILE A 118 17.21 8.18 -16.45
C ILE A 118 18.40 7.51 -17.13
N LYS A 119 18.16 6.59 -18.08
CA LYS A 119 19.21 5.91 -18.84
C LYS A 119 19.90 6.82 -19.86
N ASN A 120 19.21 7.85 -20.36
CA ASN A 120 19.74 8.80 -21.34
C ASN A 120 20.16 10.15 -20.72
N SER A 121 20.10 10.28 -19.41
CA SER A 121 20.50 11.51 -18.70
C SER A 121 21.96 11.51 -18.31
N ASN A 122 22.55 12.71 -18.24
CA ASN A 122 23.84 12.87 -17.59
C ASN A 122 23.67 12.74 -16.06
N ILE A 123 23.95 11.54 -15.55
CA ILE A 123 23.74 11.19 -14.13
C ILE A 123 24.58 12.02 -13.16
N LYS A 124 25.72 12.60 -13.60
CA LYS A 124 26.56 13.45 -12.74
C LYS A 124 25.80 14.66 -12.17
N ASN A 125 24.77 15.12 -12.88
CA ASN A 125 23.91 16.25 -12.49
C ASN A 125 22.68 15.85 -11.69
N LEU A 126 22.51 14.53 -11.43
CA LEU A 126 21.35 13.98 -10.76
C LEU A 126 21.66 13.54 -9.34
N ASP A 127 20.66 13.64 -8.50
CA ASP A 127 20.62 13.14 -7.13
C ASP A 127 19.28 12.45 -6.87
N GLU A 128 19.15 11.78 -5.73
CA GLU A 128 17.96 11.00 -5.36
C GLU A 128 16.68 11.85 -5.36
N ILE A 129 16.74 13.08 -4.83
CA ILE A 129 15.59 14.01 -4.80
C ILE A 129 15.17 14.42 -6.21
N LYS A 130 16.12 14.68 -7.12
CA LYS A 130 15.80 14.98 -8.52
C LYS A 130 15.16 13.80 -9.24
N VAL A 131 15.63 12.58 -8.95
CA VAL A 131 15.06 11.34 -9.48
C VAL A 131 13.59 11.17 -9.04
N GLU A 132 13.33 11.31 -7.74
CA GLU A 132 11.97 11.27 -7.18
C GLU A 132 11.05 12.29 -7.86
N LYS A 133 11.44 13.56 -7.88
CA LYS A 133 10.66 14.64 -8.50
C LYS A 133 10.40 14.40 -9.98
N LYS A 134 11.38 13.85 -10.70
CA LYS A 134 11.23 13.59 -12.13
C LYS A 134 10.23 12.47 -12.40
N LEU A 135 10.28 11.39 -11.64
CA LEU A 135 9.31 10.31 -11.77
C LEU A 135 7.89 10.80 -11.47
N GLU A 136 7.71 11.55 -10.41
CA GLU A 136 6.42 12.17 -10.10
C GLU A 136 5.94 13.11 -11.21
N SER A 137 6.86 13.88 -11.85
CA SER A 137 6.50 14.73 -12.98
C SER A 137 5.96 13.97 -14.19
N PHE A 138 6.43 12.74 -14.43
CA PHE A 138 5.86 11.86 -15.47
C PHE A 138 4.46 11.37 -15.09
N ARG A 139 4.22 11.02 -13.82
CA ARG A 139 2.90 10.63 -13.32
C ARG A 139 1.89 11.77 -13.42
N LYS A 140 2.29 12.99 -13.07
CA LYS A 140 1.45 14.20 -13.17
C LYS A 140 0.95 14.54 -14.57
N ARG A 141 1.53 13.96 -15.62
CA ARG A 141 1.00 14.09 -17.00
C ARG A 141 -0.30 13.34 -17.22
N SER A 142 -0.64 12.37 -16.38
CA SER A 142 -1.95 11.72 -16.41
C SER A 142 -2.97 12.54 -15.65
N LYS A 143 -4.08 12.92 -16.30
CA LYS A 143 -5.23 13.61 -15.66
C LYS A 143 -5.93 12.76 -14.57
N ASN A 144 -5.56 11.51 -14.48
CA ASN A 144 -6.13 10.55 -13.52
C ASN A 144 -5.22 10.35 -12.31
N PHE A 145 -3.97 10.80 -12.35
CA PHE A 145 -3.06 10.80 -11.22
C PHE A 145 -3.48 11.87 -10.21
N LEU A 146 -3.55 11.51 -8.94
CA LEU A 146 -3.93 12.40 -7.85
C LEU A 146 -2.70 12.81 -7.04
N TYR A 147 -1.96 11.86 -6.53
CA TYR A 147 -0.75 12.04 -5.72
C TYR A 147 0.00 10.70 -5.60
N PRO A 148 1.25 10.70 -5.09
CA PRO A 148 1.97 9.45 -4.81
C PRO A 148 1.22 8.58 -3.80
N SER A 149 1.10 7.27 -4.05
CA SER A 149 0.48 6.31 -3.11
C SER A 149 1.30 6.18 -1.82
N PHE A 150 2.60 6.41 -1.91
CA PHE A 150 3.54 6.56 -0.80
C PHE A 150 4.71 7.47 -1.23
N ASN A 151 5.53 7.91 -0.28
CA ASN A 151 6.70 8.70 -0.60
C ASN A 151 7.67 7.86 -1.44
N THR A 152 8.00 8.34 -2.64
CA THR A 152 8.94 7.65 -3.52
C THR A 152 10.27 7.40 -2.81
N ILE A 153 10.77 6.20 -2.91
CA ILE A 153 12.09 5.80 -2.46
C ILE A 153 13.01 5.83 -3.68
N ALA A 154 14.03 6.67 -3.65
CA ALA A 154 15.08 6.68 -4.66
C ALA A 154 16.41 6.57 -3.92
N GLY A 155 16.94 5.36 -3.81
CA GLY A 155 18.16 5.06 -3.06
C GLY A 155 19.32 4.71 -3.96
N SER A 156 20.39 5.53 -3.94
CA SER A 156 21.63 5.31 -4.69
C SER A 156 22.70 4.67 -3.82
N GLY A 157 23.24 3.54 -4.27
CA GLY A 157 24.25 2.79 -3.55
C GLY A 157 23.78 2.36 -2.16
N PRO A 158 24.51 2.73 -1.06
CA PRO A 158 24.14 2.32 0.31
C PRO A 158 22.72 2.70 0.71
N ASN A 159 22.16 3.82 0.22
CA ASN A 159 20.80 4.25 0.54
C ASN A 159 19.75 3.27 -0.03
N GLY A 160 20.05 2.57 -1.12
CA GLY A 160 19.18 1.54 -1.68
C GLY A 160 19.03 0.29 -0.80
N ALA A 161 19.88 0.09 0.20
CA ALA A 161 19.79 -1.00 1.17
C ALA A 161 18.94 -0.63 2.41
N ILE A 162 18.53 0.63 2.56
CA ILE A 162 17.74 1.09 3.69
C ILE A 162 16.26 0.90 3.34
N ILE A 163 15.58 0.06 4.13
CA ILE A 163 14.16 -0.22 3.96
C ILE A 163 13.36 1.07 4.23
N HIS A 164 12.41 1.38 3.35
CA HIS A 164 11.61 2.61 3.40
C HIS A 164 12.47 3.90 3.46
N TYR A 165 13.63 3.87 2.78
CA TYR A 165 14.51 5.03 2.71
C TYR A 165 13.75 6.28 2.25
N ARG A 166 14.06 7.40 2.87
CA ARG A 166 13.52 8.70 2.48
C ARG A 166 14.65 9.71 2.30
N SER A 167 14.84 10.14 1.06
CA SER A 167 15.81 11.18 0.76
C SER A 167 15.40 12.52 1.39
N ASN A 168 16.37 13.20 1.97
CA ASN A 168 16.22 14.55 2.50
C ASN A 168 17.52 15.34 2.27
N LYS A 169 17.54 16.62 2.57
CA LYS A 169 18.72 17.50 2.31
C LYS A 169 20.03 16.95 2.90
N LYS A 170 19.98 16.20 4.02
CA LYS A 170 21.17 15.65 4.68
C LYS A 170 21.58 14.28 4.12
N SER A 171 20.62 13.43 3.77
CA SER A 171 20.88 12.05 3.31
C SER A 171 20.95 11.91 1.79
N ASN A 172 20.52 12.94 1.03
CA ASN A 172 20.48 12.94 -0.44
C ASN A 172 21.87 12.68 -1.06
N ARG A 173 21.95 11.67 -1.92
CA ARG A 173 23.18 11.30 -2.64
C ARG A 173 23.10 11.69 -4.10
N LYS A 174 24.23 12.17 -4.65
CA LYS A 174 24.43 12.24 -6.10
C LYS A 174 24.49 10.84 -6.69
N LEU A 175 23.96 10.68 -7.89
CA LEU A 175 24.06 9.40 -8.59
C LEU A 175 25.51 9.13 -8.99
N ASN A 176 25.88 7.84 -8.93
CA ASN A 176 27.20 7.36 -9.31
C ASN A 176 27.04 6.17 -10.27
N LYS A 177 27.90 6.10 -11.30
CA LYS A 177 27.90 5.04 -12.30
C LYS A 177 28.15 3.66 -11.71
N ASP A 178 28.91 3.58 -10.63
CA ASP A 178 29.29 2.33 -9.98
C ASP A 178 28.28 1.84 -8.95
N HIS A 179 27.24 2.64 -8.68
CA HIS A 179 26.17 2.29 -7.77
C HIS A 179 24.93 1.85 -8.51
N LEU A 180 24.19 0.95 -7.89
CA LEU A 180 22.80 0.69 -8.28
C LEU A 180 21.92 1.83 -7.77
N LEU A 181 20.87 2.13 -8.52
CA LEU A 181 19.78 2.99 -8.10
C LEU A 181 18.53 2.12 -7.93
N LEU A 182 18.03 2.04 -6.69
CA LEU A 182 16.72 1.44 -6.40
C LEU A 182 15.68 2.55 -6.41
N VAL A 183 14.62 2.36 -7.18
CA VAL A 183 13.46 3.27 -7.21
C VAL A 183 12.22 2.48 -6.90
N ASP A 184 11.61 2.78 -5.77
CA ASP A 184 10.36 2.20 -5.33
C ASP A 184 9.31 3.31 -5.18
N SER A 185 8.20 3.16 -5.89
CA SER A 185 7.26 4.26 -6.07
C SER A 185 5.89 3.78 -6.51
N GLY A 186 4.89 4.58 -6.23
CA GLY A 186 3.54 4.31 -6.69
C GLY A 186 2.71 5.57 -6.86
N GLY A 187 1.58 5.44 -7.50
CA GLY A 187 0.62 6.50 -7.74
C GLY A 187 -0.76 6.16 -7.21
N GLN A 188 -1.41 7.14 -6.64
CA GLN A 188 -2.84 7.12 -6.37
C GLN A 188 -3.54 7.72 -7.58
N TYR A 189 -4.27 6.89 -8.28
CA TYR A 189 -5.11 7.28 -9.41
C TYR A 189 -6.56 7.36 -8.99
N LYS A 190 -7.42 8.02 -9.76
CA LYS A 190 -8.86 8.19 -9.46
C LYS A 190 -9.59 6.87 -9.15
N TRP A 191 -9.08 5.76 -9.63
CA TRP A 191 -9.70 4.43 -9.52
C TRP A 191 -8.70 3.30 -9.25
N GLY A 192 -7.56 3.58 -8.66
CA GLY A 192 -6.61 2.52 -8.31
C GLY A 192 -5.35 3.04 -7.66
N THR A 193 -4.66 2.14 -7.01
CA THR A 193 -3.39 2.39 -6.31
C THR A 193 -2.31 1.53 -6.93
N THR A 194 -1.13 2.09 -7.21
CA THR A 194 0.00 1.35 -7.78
C THR A 194 1.18 1.33 -6.82
N ASP A 195 2.00 0.29 -7.00
CA ASP A 195 3.24 0.06 -6.26
C ASP A 195 4.22 -0.66 -7.19
N VAL A 196 5.33 -0.01 -7.53
CA VAL A 196 6.26 -0.49 -8.55
C VAL A 196 7.70 -0.18 -8.16
N THR A 197 8.53 -1.21 -8.05
CA THR A 197 9.96 -1.08 -7.78
C THR A 197 10.80 -1.43 -9.02
N ARG A 198 11.89 -0.69 -9.25
CA ARG A 198 12.93 -0.98 -10.25
C ARG A 198 14.32 -0.73 -9.69
N THR A 199 15.22 -1.66 -9.98
CA THR A 199 16.65 -1.50 -9.70
C THR A 199 17.38 -1.25 -11.01
N ILE A 200 18.15 -0.17 -11.08
CA ILE A 200 18.78 0.37 -12.27
C ILE A 200 20.29 0.37 -12.11
N SER A 201 21.01 -0.15 -13.10
CA SER A 201 22.46 0.00 -13.24
C SER A 201 22.77 0.96 -14.39
N PHE A 202 23.76 1.83 -14.17
CA PHE A 202 24.21 2.78 -15.19
C PHE A 202 25.38 2.26 -16.01
N ASN A 203 26.16 1.35 -15.43
CA ASN A 203 27.25 0.62 -16.08
C ASN A 203 26.90 -0.85 -16.22
N LYS A 204 27.74 -1.61 -16.95
CA LYS A 204 27.68 -3.05 -16.97
C LYS A 204 27.95 -3.59 -15.56
N PRO A 205 26.98 -4.23 -14.90
CA PRO A 205 27.15 -4.68 -13.53
C PRO A 205 28.19 -5.82 -13.46
N ASN A 206 28.94 -5.90 -12.36
CA ASN A 206 29.89 -6.98 -12.13
C ASN A 206 29.19 -8.33 -11.93
N LYS A 207 29.99 -9.43 -11.92
CA LYS A 207 29.44 -10.80 -11.81
C LYS A 207 28.59 -10.99 -10.54
N LYS A 208 29.05 -10.47 -9.39
CA LYS A 208 28.33 -10.59 -8.11
C LYS A 208 26.97 -9.91 -8.14
N ILE A 209 26.91 -8.67 -8.66
CA ILE A 209 25.63 -7.94 -8.79
C ILE A 209 24.68 -8.70 -9.72
N LYS A 210 25.15 -9.19 -10.87
CA LYS A 210 24.34 -9.99 -11.80
C LYS A 210 23.80 -11.25 -11.14
N GLU A 211 24.64 -11.97 -10.40
CA GLU A 211 24.23 -13.17 -9.70
C GLU A 211 23.14 -12.87 -8.68
N LEU A 212 23.34 -11.88 -7.79
CA LEU A 212 22.37 -11.51 -6.78
C LEU A 212 21.04 -11.04 -7.39
N TYR A 213 21.11 -10.20 -8.41
CA TYR A 213 19.92 -9.74 -9.13
C TYR A 213 19.14 -10.92 -9.75
N THR A 214 19.88 -11.87 -10.38
CA THR A 214 19.27 -13.06 -10.98
C THR A 214 18.60 -13.94 -9.93
N ARG A 215 19.18 -14.07 -8.74
CA ARG A 215 18.60 -14.87 -7.65
C ARG A 215 17.32 -14.23 -7.11
N VAL A 216 17.31 -12.92 -6.93
CA VAL A 216 16.08 -12.17 -6.56
C VAL A 216 15.02 -12.32 -7.65
N LEU A 217 15.40 -12.18 -8.93
CA LEU A 217 14.47 -12.35 -10.06
C LEU A 217 13.88 -13.78 -10.12
N LYS A 218 14.69 -14.81 -9.86
CA LYS A 218 14.18 -16.19 -9.73
C LYS A 218 13.14 -16.33 -8.65
N GLY A 219 13.36 -15.71 -7.49
CA GLY A 219 12.39 -15.68 -6.41
C GLY A 219 11.09 -14.97 -6.80
N HIS A 220 11.20 -13.81 -7.44
CA HIS A 220 10.06 -13.07 -7.97
C HIS A 220 9.23 -13.89 -8.98
N ILE A 221 9.91 -14.52 -9.95
CA ILE A 221 9.24 -15.38 -10.94
C ILE A 221 8.57 -16.57 -10.25
N ALA A 222 9.23 -17.23 -9.30
CA ALA A 222 8.67 -18.35 -8.58
C ALA A 222 7.37 -18.00 -7.83
N VAL A 223 7.31 -16.81 -7.24
CA VAL A 223 6.06 -16.29 -6.63
C VAL A 223 5.01 -15.99 -7.70
N ALA A 224 5.37 -15.25 -8.74
CA ALA A 224 4.44 -14.82 -9.79
C ALA A 224 3.82 -15.98 -10.59
N THR A 225 4.55 -17.10 -10.72
CA THR A 225 4.09 -18.30 -11.46
C THR A 225 3.55 -19.39 -10.55
N SER A 226 3.53 -19.18 -9.25
CA SER A 226 3.01 -20.17 -8.29
C SER A 226 1.50 -20.41 -8.51
N LYS A 227 1.09 -21.67 -8.41
CA LYS A 227 -0.33 -22.05 -8.46
C LYS A 227 -0.96 -21.77 -7.10
N ILE A 228 -1.76 -20.71 -7.00
CA ILE A 228 -2.33 -20.22 -5.75
C ILE A 228 -3.24 -21.26 -5.07
N ASP A 229 -3.94 -22.08 -5.84
CA ASP A 229 -4.74 -23.20 -5.34
C ASP A 229 -3.94 -24.23 -4.51
N LYS A 230 -2.63 -24.31 -4.75
CA LYS A 230 -1.69 -25.18 -4.00
C LYS A 230 -0.99 -24.47 -2.84
N ILE A 231 -1.20 -23.16 -2.68
CA ILE A 231 -0.56 -22.34 -1.66
C ILE A 231 -1.49 -22.21 -0.45
N LYS A 232 -1.06 -22.75 0.70
CA LYS A 232 -1.86 -22.72 1.94
C LYS A 232 -1.88 -21.34 2.62
N ASN A 233 -0.78 -20.61 2.56
CA ASN A 233 -0.62 -19.30 3.20
C ASN A 233 0.58 -18.52 2.63
N GLY A 234 0.73 -17.24 3.04
CA GLY A 234 1.83 -16.39 2.60
C GLY A 234 3.22 -16.92 2.90
N ASN A 235 3.42 -17.66 4.01
CA ASN A 235 4.73 -18.25 4.34
C ASN A 235 5.23 -19.24 3.26
N ASN A 236 4.31 -19.92 2.55
CA ASN A 236 4.72 -20.79 1.45
C ASN A 236 5.26 -19.98 0.27
N LEU A 237 4.67 -18.81 -0.03
CA LEU A 237 5.15 -17.89 -1.05
C LEU A 237 6.49 -17.26 -0.65
N ASP A 238 6.64 -16.85 0.60
CA ASP A 238 7.88 -16.31 1.15
C ASP A 238 9.06 -17.28 0.99
N LYS A 239 8.84 -18.54 1.31
CA LYS A 239 9.84 -19.60 1.10
C LYS A 239 10.26 -19.74 -0.36
N LEU A 240 9.31 -19.62 -1.30
CA LEU A 240 9.62 -19.64 -2.73
C LEU A 240 10.45 -18.43 -3.15
N ALA A 241 10.11 -17.24 -2.68
CA ALA A 241 10.85 -16.01 -2.97
C ALA A 241 12.31 -16.08 -2.49
N ARG A 242 12.54 -16.58 -1.27
CA ARG A 242 13.86 -16.62 -0.62
C ARG A 242 14.74 -17.80 -1.08
N ARG A 243 14.16 -18.87 -1.64
CA ARG A 243 14.84 -20.13 -1.94
C ARG A 243 16.17 -19.94 -2.71
N SER A 244 16.18 -19.08 -3.71
CA SER A 244 17.36 -18.88 -4.56
C SER A 244 18.48 -18.10 -3.85
N LEU A 245 18.16 -17.21 -2.92
CA LEU A 245 19.14 -16.51 -2.08
C LEU A 245 19.65 -17.43 -0.97
N ASN A 246 18.74 -18.14 -0.30
CA ASN A 246 19.10 -19.05 0.80
C ASN A 246 20.04 -20.19 0.34
N SER A 247 20.00 -20.60 -0.93
CA SER A 247 20.92 -21.61 -1.49
C SER A 247 22.38 -21.17 -1.52
N ILE A 248 22.69 -19.90 -1.25
CA ILE A 248 24.03 -19.35 -1.10
C ILE A 248 24.23 -18.66 0.25
N ASN A 249 23.43 -19.03 1.25
CA ASN A 249 23.47 -18.48 2.61
C ASN A 249 23.23 -16.95 2.67
N LEU A 250 22.45 -16.42 1.73
CA LEU A 250 22.02 -15.02 1.75
C LEU A 250 20.51 -14.92 1.94
N ASP A 251 20.09 -13.81 2.54
CA ASP A 251 18.70 -13.49 2.76
C ASP A 251 18.51 -11.97 2.87
N TYR A 252 17.24 -11.51 2.84
CA TYR A 252 16.85 -10.13 3.11
C TYR A 252 15.97 -10.07 4.38
N ARG A 253 16.14 -8.97 5.17
CA ARG A 253 15.55 -8.84 6.51
C ARG A 253 14.20 -8.06 6.51
N HIS A 254 13.42 -8.15 5.46
CA HIS A 254 12.11 -7.51 5.35
C HIS A 254 11.06 -8.49 4.82
N GLY A 255 9.78 -8.13 4.86
CA GLY A 255 8.72 -8.91 4.23
C GLY A 255 8.90 -9.00 2.72
N THR A 256 8.44 -10.09 2.12
CA THR A 256 8.53 -10.32 0.68
C THR A 256 7.47 -9.54 -0.09
N GLY A 257 6.26 -9.41 0.47
CA GLY A 257 5.19 -8.72 -0.22
C GLY A 257 3.92 -8.56 0.62
N HIS A 258 2.97 -7.86 0.04
CA HIS A 258 1.71 -7.49 0.68
C HIS A 258 0.59 -7.32 -0.35
N GLY A 259 -0.66 -7.27 0.12
CA GLY A 259 -1.79 -6.84 -0.71
C GLY A 259 -1.74 -5.35 -0.99
N VAL A 260 -2.36 -4.94 -2.09
CA VAL A 260 -2.52 -3.52 -2.46
C VAL A 260 -4.01 -3.15 -2.43
N GLY A 261 -4.35 -2.08 -1.73
CA GLY A 261 -5.73 -1.62 -1.63
C GLY A 261 -6.22 -1.00 -2.94
N PHE A 262 -7.50 -1.22 -3.24
CA PHE A 262 -8.16 -0.52 -4.35
C PHE A 262 -8.54 0.89 -3.91
N PHE A 263 -7.85 1.92 -4.45
CA PHE A 263 -8.01 3.32 -4.04
C PHE A 263 -7.84 3.53 -2.51
N MET A 264 -7.04 2.68 -1.87
CA MET A 264 -6.87 2.60 -0.42
C MET A 264 -5.37 2.61 -0.07
N ASN A 265 -5.03 2.10 1.11
CA ASN A 265 -3.64 1.96 1.51
C ASN A 265 -2.86 1.09 0.52
N VAL A 266 -1.64 1.49 0.22
CA VAL A 266 -0.73 0.68 -0.61
C VAL A 266 -0.44 -0.67 0.07
N HIS A 267 -0.22 -0.69 1.37
CA HIS A 267 -0.14 -1.92 2.15
C HIS A 267 -1.53 -2.30 2.67
N GLU A 268 -2.09 -3.37 2.16
CA GLU A 268 -3.39 -3.88 2.59
C GLU A 268 -3.30 -5.36 2.94
N GLY A 269 -3.77 -5.72 4.15
CA GLY A 269 -3.98 -7.11 4.53
C GLY A 269 -5.31 -7.68 4.02
N PRO A 270 -5.56 -8.98 4.29
CA PRO A 270 -4.79 -9.92 5.11
C PRO A 270 -3.55 -10.51 4.43
N GLN A 271 -3.35 -10.29 3.11
CA GLN A 271 -2.21 -10.82 2.38
C GLN A 271 -0.91 -10.22 2.92
N SER A 272 -0.05 -11.08 3.41
CA SER A 272 1.31 -10.77 3.85
C SER A 272 2.20 -11.97 3.50
N ILE A 273 3.32 -11.68 2.89
CA ILE A 273 4.29 -12.68 2.44
C ILE A 273 5.62 -12.41 3.15
#